data_0c3e51bd95ef5788b71b77314fb9df0c
#
_entry.id   0c3e51bd95ef5788b71b77314fb9df0c
#
_cell.length_a   1.000
_cell.length_b   1.000
_cell.length_c   1.000
_cell.angle_alpha   90.00
_cell.angle_beta   90.00
_cell.angle_gamma   90.00
#
_symmetry.space_group_name_H-M   'P 1'
#
loop_
_entity.id
_entity.type
_entity.pdbx_description
1 polymer ?
#
loop_
_entity_poly.entity_id
_entity_poly.type
_entity_poly.pdbx_seq_one_letter_code
_entity_poly.pdbx_strand_id
1 'polypeptide(L)'
;MRKKKNAFTLIELLAVIVILAVILVIAIPRILDVIDESKINALKNAVKLIADSAEKKYTENEAFGEENEITCDSVSKLNKEDYNKCTIIFDENGIAKVSILGRGKFKGLKVIEATKTSAEVIKLEAPKYGITAVEYIKQQYEYDGDGLKIDNTKDQNIRYYGSNPNNYVSFNNELWRIIGVFGNNVKLIRSESLGNLSWDSSESTINSGWGVNEWSQSDLKNYLNTMYYGGTSVTCYNGQSNKTKHVQQTY
;
A
#
# COMPACT_ATOMS: atom_id res chain seq x y z
N MET A 1 63.13 15.97 -21.11
CA MET A 1 62.88 14.54 -20.87
C MET A 1 61.39 14.25 -20.99
N ARG A 2 60.92 13.51 -22.01
CA ARG A 2 59.53 13.06 -22.13
C ARG A 2 59.29 11.86 -21.22
N LYS A 3 58.45 11.99 -20.17
CA LYS A 3 58.01 10.87 -19.37
C LYS A 3 57.22 9.90 -20.26
N LYS A 4 57.70 8.64 -20.37
CA LYS A 4 56.94 7.56 -20.99
C LYS A 4 55.66 7.37 -20.16
N LYS A 5 54.51 7.58 -20.77
CA LYS A 5 53.22 7.18 -20.19
C LYS A 5 53.08 5.68 -20.43
N ASN A 6 53.07 4.90 -19.38
CA ASN A 6 52.72 3.48 -19.45
C ASN A 6 51.21 3.40 -19.76
N ALA A 7 50.86 2.85 -20.90
CA ALA A 7 49.48 2.55 -21.27
C ALA A 7 49.20 1.09 -20.87
N PHE A 8 48.06 0.88 -20.27
CA PHE A 8 47.58 -0.47 -19.93
C PHE A 8 47.32 -1.28 -21.19
N THR A 9 47.69 -2.53 -21.19
CA THR A 9 47.34 -3.47 -22.25
C THR A 9 45.89 -3.94 -22.11
N LEU A 10 45.26 -4.32 -23.24
CA LEU A 10 43.89 -4.81 -23.25
C LEU A 10 43.74 -6.09 -22.40
N ILE A 11 44.77 -6.94 -22.36
CA ILE A 11 44.78 -8.15 -21.58
C ILE A 11 44.87 -7.90 -20.07
N GLU A 12 45.61 -6.88 -19.64
CA GLU A 12 45.67 -6.49 -18.22
C GLU A 12 44.30 -5.99 -17.75
N LEU A 13 43.61 -5.19 -18.58
CA LEU A 13 42.27 -4.72 -18.26
C LEU A 13 41.28 -5.90 -18.19
N LEU A 14 41.35 -6.82 -19.18
CA LEU A 14 40.49 -8.02 -19.20
C LEU A 14 40.70 -8.86 -17.96
N ALA A 15 41.95 -9.10 -17.56
CA ALA A 15 42.26 -9.89 -16.37
C ALA A 15 41.69 -9.29 -15.08
N VAL A 16 41.76 -7.96 -14.93
CA VAL A 16 41.21 -7.25 -13.77
C VAL A 16 39.69 -7.37 -13.70
N ILE A 17 38.96 -7.18 -14.82
CA ILE A 17 37.50 -7.26 -14.81
C ILE A 17 37.01 -8.69 -14.53
N VAL A 18 37.70 -9.72 -15.01
CA VAL A 18 37.37 -11.11 -14.71
C VAL A 18 37.58 -11.43 -13.21
N ILE A 19 38.67 -11.00 -12.62
CA ILE A 19 38.92 -11.19 -11.18
C ILE A 19 37.87 -10.44 -10.35
N LEU A 20 37.55 -9.19 -10.69
CA LEU A 20 36.51 -8.42 -10.02
C LEU A 20 35.13 -9.09 -10.14
N ALA A 21 34.77 -9.62 -11.31
CA ALA A 21 33.52 -10.33 -11.51
C ALA A 21 33.39 -11.54 -10.58
N VAL A 22 34.47 -12.36 -10.47
CA VAL A 22 34.49 -13.54 -9.59
C VAL A 22 34.34 -13.14 -8.12
N ILE A 23 35.04 -12.09 -7.68
CA ILE A 23 34.96 -11.59 -6.30
C ILE A 23 33.52 -11.09 -6.00
N LEU A 24 32.92 -10.32 -6.92
CA LEU A 24 31.58 -9.78 -6.75
C LEU A 24 30.50 -10.88 -6.63
N VAL A 25 30.59 -11.93 -7.45
CA VAL A 25 29.64 -13.07 -7.39
C VAL A 25 29.62 -13.72 -6.00
N ILE A 26 30.74 -13.81 -5.32
CA ILE A 26 30.84 -14.42 -3.99
C ILE A 26 30.51 -13.41 -2.87
N ALA A 27 30.94 -12.15 -3.03
CA ALA A 27 30.82 -11.14 -1.99
C ALA A 27 29.39 -10.57 -1.87
N ILE A 28 28.69 -10.35 -2.98
CA ILE A 28 27.37 -9.71 -2.98
C ILE A 28 26.35 -10.49 -2.13
N PRO A 29 26.14 -11.83 -2.27
CA PRO A 29 25.18 -12.55 -1.44
C PRO A 29 25.47 -12.39 0.05
N ARG A 30 26.73 -12.51 0.47
CA ARG A 30 27.12 -12.37 1.88
C ARG A 30 26.85 -10.97 2.44
N ILE A 31 27.09 -9.93 1.63
CA ILE A 31 26.79 -8.54 2.03
C ILE A 31 25.29 -8.34 2.22
N LEU A 32 24.47 -8.90 1.34
CA LEU A 32 23.01 -8.80 1.44
C LEU A 32 22.49 -9.51 2.70
N ASP A 33 23.01 -10.69 3.03
CA ASP A 33 22.65 -11.41 4.27
C ASP A 33 22.98 -10.59 5.52
N VAL A 34 24.17 -9.96 5.57
CA VAL A 34 24.59 -9.10 6.68
C VAL A 34 23.70 -7.86 6.80
N ILE A 35 23.32 -7.25 5.68
CA ILE A 35 22.41 -6.10 5.66
C ILE A 35 21.03 -6.52 6.20
N ASP A 36 20.50 -7.64 5.79
CA ASP A 36 19.21 -8.13 6.25
C ASP A 36 19.22 -8.48 7.74
N GLU A 37 20.28 -9.13 8.22
CA GLU A 37 20.45 -9.41 9.64
C GLU A 37 20.55 -8.10 10.46
N SER A 38 21.28 -7.11 9.94
CA SER A 38 21.39 -5.79 10.56
C SER A 38 20.03 -5.10 10.67
N LYS A 39 19.18 -5.14 9.62
CA LYS A 39 17.82 -4.60 9.64
C LYS A 39 16.94 -5.28 10.69
N ILE A 40 17.01 -6.62 10.76
CA ILE A 40 16.27 -7.41 11.75
C ILE A 40 16.68 -7.00 13.16
N ASN A 41 17.97 -6.93 13.44
CA ASN A 41 18.48 -6.55 14.74
C ASN A 41 18.13 -5.11 15.10
N ALA A 42 18.16 -4.18 14.12
CA ALA A 42 17.74 -2.80 14.30
C ALA A 42 16.25 -2.70 14.66
N LEU A 43 15.37 -3.42 13.95
CA LEU A 43 13.94 -3.46 14.27
C LEU A 43 13.68 -4.09 15.64
N LYS A 44 14.34 -5.20 15.95
CA LYS A 44 14.26 -5.89 17.24
C LYS A 44 14.62 -4.98 18.41
N ASN A 45 15.68 -4.21 18.28
CA ASN A 45 16.11 -3.25 19.29
C ASN A 45 15.13 -2.06 19.39
N ALA A 46 14.65 -1.57 18.26
CA ALA A 46 13.70 -0.46 18.22
C ALA A 46 12.39 -0.81 18.95
N VAL A 47 11.80 -2.00 18.70
CA VAL A 47 10.55 -2.40 19.36
C VAL A 47 10.72 -2.61 20.86
N LYS A 48 11.88 -3.13 21.31
CA LYS A 48 12.19 -3.23 22.74
C LYS A 48 12.27 -1.88 23.42
N LEU A 49 12.88 -0.89 22.77
CA LEU A 49 12.96 0.47 23.27
C LEU A 49 11.59 1.15 23.31
N ILE A 50 10.72 0.88 22.31
CA ILE A 50 9.35 1.38 22.31
C ILE A 50 8.57 0.79 23.49
N ALA A 51 8.68 -0.53 23.72
CA ALA A 51 8.04 -1.18 24.85
C ALA A 51 8.50 -0.61 26.20
N ASP A 52 9.80 -0.44 26.40
CA ASP A 52 10.37 0.15 27.62
C ASP A 52 9.90 1.60 27.82
N SER A 53 9.87 2.40 26.74
CA SER A 53 9.39 3.79 26.81
C SER A 53 7.89 3.86 27.09
N ALA A 54 7.11 2.93 26.54
CA ALA A 54 5.67 2.84 26.76
C ALA A 54 5.35 2.46 28.23
N GLU A 55 6.07 1.50 28.79
CA GLU A 55 5.90 1.10 30.20
C GLU A 55 6.27 2.24 31.16
N LYS A 56 7.34 2.98 30.88
CA LYS A 56 7.71 4.16 31.67
C LYS A 56 6.62 5.22 31.66
N LYS A 57 6.09 5.53 30.46
CA LYS A 57 5.01 6.50 30.32
C LYS A 57 3.70 6.03 30.95
N TYR A 58 3.42 4.73 30.88
CA TYR A 58 2.28 4.13 31.58
C TYR A 58 2.39 4.32 33.11
N THR A 59 3.55 4.03 33.67
CA THR A 59 3.81 4.22 35.11
C THR A 59 3.75 5.70 35.54
N GLU A 60 4.23 6.61 34.69
CA GLU A 60 4.11 8.06 34.91
C GLU A 60 2.65 8.49 34.90
N ASN A 61 1.85 8.06 33.92
CA ASN A 61 0.42 8.37 33.86
C ASN A 61 -0.32 7.87 35.11
N GLU A 62 -0.04 6.65 35.58
CA GLU A 62 -0.63 6.12 36.82
C GLU A 62 -0.23 6.94 38.05
N ALA A 63 1.05 7.32 38.13
CA ALA A 63 1.55 8.07 39.28
C ALA A 63 0.98 9.50 39.39
N PHE A 64 0.69 10.12 38.25
CA PHE A 64 0.17 11.51 38.20
C PHE A 64 -1.34 11.59 37.97
N GLY A 65 -2.02 10.45 37.76
CA GLY A 65 -3.46 10.40 37.47
C GLY A 65 -3.81 11.00 36.10
N GLU A 66 -2.90 10.89 35.13
CA GLU A 66 -3.09 11.38 33.79
C GLU A 66 -3.64 10.24 32.88
N GLU A 67 -4.65 10.54 32.09
CA GLU A 67 -5.20 9.62 31.07
C GLU A 67 -4.65 9.90 29.66
N ASN A 68 -3.34 10.12 29.54
CA ASN A 68 -2.75 10.38 28.23
C ASN A 68 -2.65 9.09 27.41
N GLU A 69 -3.17 9.09 26.19
CA GLU A 69 -3.06 7.96 25.27
C GLU A 69 -1.59 7.68 24.91
N ILE A 70 -1.14 6.43 25.13
CA ILE A 70 0.20 6.00 24.81
C ILE A 70 0.21 5.37 23.42
N THR A 71 0.65 6.14 22.45
CA THR A 71 0.77 5.72 21.05
C THR A 71 2.23 5.53 20.66
N CYS A 72 2.47 4.80 19.56
CA CYS A 72 3.84 4.68 19.04
C CYS A 72 4.46 6.04 18.72
N ASP A 73 3.68 7.01 18.26
CA ASP A 73 4.15 8.35 17.95
C ASP A 73 4.61 9.12 19.20
N SER A 74 4.02 8.83 20.36
CA SER A 74 4.35 9.50 21.61
C SER A 74 5.59 8.95 22.33
N VAL A 75 5.98 7.70 22.03
CA VAL A 75 7.07 7.00 22.73
C VAL A 75 8.20 6.52 21.81
N SER A 76 7.98 6.53 20.50
CA SER A 76 8.94 6.01 19.52
C SER A 76 9.78 7.12 18.91
N LYS A 77 11.07 6.80 18.68
CA LYS A 77 11.97 7.58 17.82
C LYS A 77 12.08 7.01 16.41
N LEU A 78 11.25 6.02 16.05
CA LEU A 78 11.18 5.49 14.69
C LEU A 78 10.60 6.54 13.75
N ASN A 79 11.18 6.62 12.55
CA ASN A 79 10.61 7.44 11.50
C ASN A 79 9.28 6.84 11.04
N LYS A 80 8.25 7.65 10.87
CA LYS A 80 6.93 7.24 10.34
C LYS A 80 7.00 6.60 8.95
N GLU A 81 8.05 6.86 8.20
CA GLU A 81 8.30 6.23 6.91
C GLU A 81 8.78 4.79 7.01
N ASP A 82 9.20 4.34 8.18
CA ASP A 82 9.76 3.01 8.41
C ASP A 82 8.75 1.96 8.87
N TYR A 83 7.49 2.36 9.12
CA TYR A 83 6.43 1.44 9.50
C TYR A 83 5.05 1.87 8.96
N ASN A 84 4.21 0.88 8.68
CA ASN A 84 2.83 1.08 8.23
C ASN A 84 1.84 1.11 9.39
N LYS A 85 2.06 0.22 10.34
CA LYS A 85 1.22 0.06 11.53
C LYS A 85 2.12 -0.17 12.73
N CYS A 86 1.81 0.54 13.80
CA CYS A 86 2.41 0.32 15.11
C CYS A 86 1.31 0.38 16.15
N THR A 87 1.23 -0.65 17.01
CA THR A 87 0.24 -0.75 18.07
C THR A 87 0.93 -1.11 19.37
N ILE A 88 0.47 -0.50 20.47
CA ILE A 88 0.91 -0.77 21.83
C ILE A 88 -0.33 -1.22 22.60
N ILE A 89 -0.24 -2.35 23.27
CA ILE A 89 -1.29 -2.88 24.14
C ILE A 89 -0.63 -3.20 25.48
N PHE A 90 -1.27 -2.86 26.58
CA PHE A 90 -0.79 -3.20 27.92
C PHE A 90 -1.56 -4.43 28.43
N ASP A 91 -0.86 -5.33 29.08
CA ASP A 91 -1.48 -6.42 29.81
C ASP A 91 -1.91 -5.98 31.23
N GLU A 92 -2.53 -6.89 31.98
CA GLU A 92 -3.03 -6.64 33.35
C GLU A 92 -1.92 -6.21 34.33
N ASN A 93 -0.66 -6.46 34.02
CA ASN A 93 0.50 -6.09 34.85
C ASN A 93 1.19 -4.81 34.36
N GLY A 94 0.61 -4.11 33.37
CA GLY A 94 1.20 -2.91 32.79
C GLY A 94 2.39 -3.18 31.86
N ILE A 95 2.58 -4.44 31.43
CA ILE A 95 3.64 -4.80 30.46
C ILE A 95 3.19 -4.41 29.06
N ALA A 96 3.99 -3.59 28.40
CA ALA A 96 3.72 -3.17 27.03
C ALA A 96 4.03 -4.28 26.01
N LYS A 97 3.06 -4.57 25.15
CA LYS A 97 3.17 -5.45 24.00
C LYS A 97 3.11 -4.62 22.72
N VAL A 98 4.20 -4.59 21.98
CA VAL A 98 4.36 -3.76 20.79
C VAL A 98 4.29 -4.62 19.55
N SER A 99 3.42 -4.25 18.60
CA SER A 99 3.36 -4.89 17.29
C SER A 99 3.64 -3.86 16.21
N ILE A 100 4.54 -4.18 15.28
CA ILE A 100 4.95 -3.30 14.18
C ILE A 100 4.88 -4.05 12.86
N LEU A 101 4.32 -3.39 11.86
CA LEU A 101 4.41 -3.78 10.47
C LEU A 101 5.38 -2.84 9.76
N GLY A 102 6.53 -3.37 9.36
CA GLY A 102 7.63 -2.60 8.78
C GLY A 102 7.31 -2.06 7.37
N ARG A 103 7.96 -0.95 7.03
CA ARG A 103 7.94 -0.28 5.74
C ARG A 103 9.30 0.34 5.48
N GLY A 104 9.57 0.86 4.29
CA GLY A 104 10.83 1.52 3.98
C GLY A 104 12.03 0.63 4.26
N LYS A 105 12.90 1.02 5.20
CA LYS A 105 14.08 0.21 5.56
C LYS A 105 13.71 -1.13 6.23
N PHE A 106 12.52 -1.23 6.83
CA PHE A 106 12.02 -2.46 7.46
C PHE A 106 10.97 -3.20 6.62
N LYS A 107 10.88 -2.89 5.34
CA LYS A 107 10.03 -3.59 4.38
C LYS A 107 10.19 -5.10 4.48
N GLY A 108 9.06 -5.81 4.48
CA GLY A 108 9.03 -7.28 4.60
C GLY A 108 9.34 -7.80 6.00
N LEU A 109 9.32 -6.96 7.03
CA LEU A 109 9.52 -7.35 8.41
C LEU A 109 8.29 -7.02 9.25
N LYS A 110 7.93 -7.95 10.15
CA LYS A 110 6.81 -7.81 11.08
C LYS A 110 7.23 -8.24 12.48
N VAL A 111 6.72 -7.54 13.48
CA VAL A 111 6.86 -7.92 14.89
C VAL A 111 5.49 -7.99 15.51
N ILE A 112 5.24 -9.01 16.32
CA ILE A 112 3.97 -9.21 17.02
C ILE A 112 4.26 -9.32 18.52
N GLU A 113 3.56 -8.51 19.32
CA GLU A 113 3.56 -8.55 20.78
C GLU A 113 4.96 -8.59 21.42
N ALA A 114 5.92 -7.81 20.88
CA ALA A 114 7.23 -7.67 21.49
C ALA A 114 7.15 -6.92 22.83
N THR A 115 7.94 -7.36 23.78
CA THR A 115 8.13 -6.71 25.08
C THR A 115 9.52 -6.08 25.19
N LYS A 116 9.82 -5.34 26.24
CA LYS A 116 11.17 -4.78 26.46
C LYS A 116 12.27 -5.84 26.56
N THR A 117 11.93 -7.07 26.94
CA THR A 117 12.89 -8.18 27.09
C THR A 117 12.93 -9.11 25.90
N SER A 118 11.80 -9.31 25.21
CA SER A 118 11.65 -10.26 24.13
C SER A 118 11.08 -9.61 22.89
N ALA A 119 11.70 -9.87 21.74
CA ALA A 119 11.18 -9.48 20.43
C ALA A 119 11.57 -10.52 19.39
N GLU A 120 10.60 -10.99 18.64
CA GLU A 120 10.80 -11.85 17.48
C GLU A 120 10.41 -11.07 16.22
N VAL A 121 11.28 -11.13 15.21
CA VAL A 121 11.05 -10.48 13.92
C VAL A 121 10.70 -11.55 12.90
N ILE A 122 9.53 -11.43 12.30
CA ILE A 122 9.02 -12.33 11.26
C ILE A 122 9.37 -11.75 9.90
N LYS A 123 10.02 -12.53 9.05
CA LYS A 123 10.22 -12.17 7.63
C LYS A 123 8.97 -12.52 6.85
N LEU A 124 8.44 -11.54 6.10
CA LEU A 124 7.32 -11.71 5.20
C LEU A 124 7.83 -11.96 3.78
N GLU A 125 7.11 -12.76 3.02
CA GLU A 125 7.38 -12.96 1.60
C GLU A 125 6.67 -11.89 0.77
N ALA A 126 7.28 -11.47 -0.35
CA ALA A 126 6.64 -10.62 -1.32
C ALA A 126 5.39 -11.31 -1.91
N PRO A 127 4.35 -10.57 -2.28
CA PRO A 127 3.16 -11.13 -2.91
C PRO A 127 3.51 -11.98 -4.13
N LYS A 128 2.90 -13.16 -4.24
CA LYS A 128 3.11 -14.09 -5.37
C LYS A 128 2.04 -13.86 -6.43
N TYR A 129 2.39 -14.15 -7.70
CA TYR A 129 1.42 -14.18 -8.78
C TYR A 129 0.50 -15.41 -8.65
N GLY A 130 -0.69 -15.33 -9.24
CA GLY A 130 -1.65 -16.45 -9.28
C GLY A 130 -2.60 -16.54 -8.08
N ILE A 131 -2.67 -15.48 -7.29
CA ILE A 131 -3.64 -15.32 -6.21
C ILE A 131 -4.70 -14.28 -6.60
N THR A 132 -5.78 -14.18 -5.82
CA THR A 132 -6.82 -13.17 -6.06
C THR A 132 -6.27 -11.74 -5.88
N ALA A 133 -6.88 -10.76 -6.53
CA ALA A 133 -6.50 -9.36 -6.36
C ALA A 133 -6.64 -8.87 -4.92
N VAL A 134 -7.62 -9.40 -4.17
CA VAL A 134 -7.80 -9.11 -2.75
C VAL A 134 -6.61 -9.61 -1.94
N GLU A 135 -6.21 -10.86 -2.13
CA GLU A 135 -5.07 -11.46 -1.43
C GLU A 135 -3.77 -10.77 -1.79
N TYR A 136 -3.57 -10.46 -3.08
CA TYR A 136 -2.39 -9.73 -3.53
C TYR A 136 -2.25 -8.37 -2.84
N ILE A 137 -3.31 -7.58 -2.78
CA ILE A 137 -3.28 -6.25 -2.15
C ILE A 137 -3.08 -6.36 -0.63
N LYS A 138 -3.69 -7.35 0.03
CA LYS A 138 -3.47 -7.62 1.46
C LYS A 138 -2.01 -8.00 1.75
N GLN A 139 -1.43 -8.89 0.96
CA GLN A 139 -0.02 -9.27 1.08
C GLN A 139 0.91 -8.10 0.75
N GLN A 140 0.59 -7.30 -0.27
CA GLN A 140 1.35 -6.09 -0.60
C GLN A 140 1.33 -5.07 0.54
N TYR A 141 0.18 -4.87 1.19
CA TYR A 141 0.08 -4.01 2.36
C TYR A 141 0.95 -4.50 3.51
N GLU A 142 0.95 -5.81 3.78
CA GLU A 142 1.78 -6.39 4.86
C GLU A 142 3.28 -6.37 4.52
N TYR A 143 3.64 -6.63 3.27
CA TYR A 143 5.04 -6.73 2.86
C TYR A 143 5.74 -5.37 2.72
N ASP A 144 5.11 -4.41 2.08
CA ASP A 144 5.69 -3.10 1.75
C ASP A 144 4.83 -1.95 2.26
N GLY A 145 3.54 -2.03 1.98
CA GLY A 145 2.56 -0.99 2.29
C GLY A 145 2.77 0.32 1.55
N ASP A 146 3.71 0.40 0.60
CA ASP A 146 3.94 1.62 -0.16
C ASP A 146 2.70 1.99 -1.00
N GLY A 147 2.23 3.23 -0.84
CA GLY A 147 1.00 3.69 -1.46
C GLY A 147 -0.28 3.06 -0.88
N LEU A 148 -0.21 2.26 0.19
CA LEU A 148 -1.34 1.59 0.84
C LEU A 148 -1.47 2.01 2.31
N LYS A 149 -2.70 2.21 2.77
CA LYS A 149 -3.02 2.49 4.18
C LYS A 149 -4.36 1.88 4.57
N ILE A 150 -4.54 1.62 5.85
CA ILE A 150 -5.86 1.33 6.43
C ILE A 150 -6.61 2.65 6.62
N ASP A 151 -7.89 2.71 6.23
CA ASP A 151 -8.73 3.87 6.47
C ASP A 151 -9.22 3.91 7.93
N ASN A 152 -9.70 5.08 8.36
CA ASN A 152 -10.18 5.30 9.73
C ASN A 152 -11.63 4.85 9.94
N THR A 153 -12.19 4.06 9.02
CA THR A 153 -13.54 3.54 9.16
C THR A 153 -13.56 2.33 10.09
N LYS A 154 -14.73 1.98 10.62
CA LYS A 154 -14.91 0.78 11.45
C LYS A 154 -14.45 -0.50 10.75
N ASP A 155 -14.57 -0.55 9.42
CA ASP A 155 -14.24 -1.72 8.62
C ASP A 155 -12.74 -1.84 8.32
N GLN A 156 -11.94 -0.80 8.62
CA GLN A 156 -10.48 -0.77 8.42
C GLN A 156 -10.06 -1.24 7.03
N ASN A 157 -10.66 -0.66 5.99
CA ASN A 157 -10.39 -1.03 4.62
C ASN A 157 -8.98 -0.62 4.18
N ILE A 158 -8.32 -1.47 3.39
CA ILE A 158 -7.02 -1.15 2.79
C ILE A 158 -7.25 -0.28 1.56
N ARG A 159 -6.67 0.92 1.53
CA ARG A 159 -6.86 1.89 0.45
C ARG A 159 -5.55 2.34 -0.14
N TYR A 160 -5.54 2.52 -1.47
CA TYR A 160 -4.46 3.22 -2.13
C TYR A 160 -4.52 4.71 -1.83
N TYR A 161 -3.35 5.33 -1.64
CA TYR A 161 -3.21 6.77 -1.38
C TYR A 161 -1.98 7.33 -2.09
N GLY A 162 -1.88 8.67 -2.14
CA GLY A 162 -0.80 9.39 -2.81
C GLY A 162 -1.25 10.00 -4.13
N SER A 163 -0.40 10.82 -4.74
CA SER A 163 -0.70 11.51 -5.99
C SER A 163 -0.71 10.58 -7.21
N ASN A 164 0.15 9.56 -7.19
CA ASN A 164 0.23 8.58 -8.28
C ASN A 164 0.62 7.20 -7.74
N PRO A 165 -0.28 6.52 -6.99
CA PRO A 165 -0.01 5.18 -6.49
C PRO A 165 0.01 4.16 -7.65
N ASN A 166 0.77 3.09 -7.49
CA ASN A 166 0.81 1.98 -8.45
C ASN A 166 -0.43 1.08 -8.30
N ASN A 167 -1.58 1.57 -8.75
CA ASN A 167 -2.89 0.94 -8.56
C ASN A 167 -3.66 0.71 -9.86
N TYR A 168 -2.97 0.68 -10.98
CA TYR A 168 -3.60 0.46 -12.29
C TYR A 168 -3.83 -1.03 -12.56
N VAL A 169 -4.96 -1.34 -13.15
CA VAL A 169 -5.34 -2.70 -13.59
C VAL A 169 -6.06 -2.64 -14.93
N SER A 170 -5.72 -3.55 -15.83
CA SER A 170 -6.48 -3.75 -17.06
C SER A 170 -7.63 -4.71 -16.74
N PHE A 171 -8.85 -4.27 -16.97
CA PHE A 171 -10.06 -5.05 -16.78
C PHE A 171 -11.02 -4.75 -17.93
N ASN A 172 -11.53 -5.80 -18.57
CA ASN A 172 -12.46 -5.71 -19.69
C ASN A 172 -11.96 -4.77 -20.82
N ASN A 173 -10.67 -4.89 -21.19
CA ASN A 173 -9.99 -4.06 -22.20
C ASN A 173 -9.97 -2.55 -21.91
N GLU A 174 -10.21 -2.17 -20.68
CA GLU A 174 -10.10 -0.80 -20.22
C GLU A 174 -9.09 -0.68 -19.08
N LEU A 175 -8.57 0.53 -18.90
CA LEU A 175 -7.68 0.83 -17.78
C LEU A 175 -8.50 1.33 -16.59
N TRP A 176 -8.34 0.65 -15.46
CA TRP A 176 -9.00 0.97 -14.20
C TRP A 176 -7.96 1.27 -13.13
N ARG A 177 -8.39 1.98 -12.11
CA ARG A 177 -7.60 2.20 -10.90
C ARG A 177 -8.28 1.49 -9.73
N ILE A 178 -7.48 0.78 -8.96
CA ILE A 178 -7.95 0.15 -7.72
C ILE A 178 -8.02 1.23 -6.64
N ILE A 179 -9.20 1.44 -6.05
CA ILE A 179 -9.38 2.33 -4.90
C ILE A 179 -8.87 1.65 -3.62
N GLY A 180 -9.14 0.36 -3.49
CA GLY A 180 -8.75 -0.43 -2.35
C GLY A 180 -9.51 -1.73 -2.21
N VAL A 181 -9.27 -2.41 -1.09
CA VAL A 181 -9.97 -3.63 -0.67
C VAL A 181 -10.96 -3.27 0.43
N PHE A 182 -12.23 -3.60 0.21
CA PHE A 182 -13.35 -3.35 1.11
C PHE A 182 -13.99 -4.68 1.46
N GLY A 183 -13.69 -5.18 2.67
CA GLY A 183 -14.01 -6.54 3.06
C GLY A 183 -13.29 -7.56 2.16
N ASN A 184 -14.05 -8.29 1.35
CA ASN A 184 -13.54 -9.28 0.39
C ASN A 184 -13.67 -8.81 -1.07
N ASN A 185 -13.88 -7.53 -1.32
CA ASN A 185 -14.07 -6.98 -2.65
C ASN A 185 -13.03 -5.92 -2.97
N VAL A 186 -12.56 -5.91 -4.21
CA VAL A 186 -11.76 -4.81 -4.76
C VAL A 186 -12.71 -3.77 -5.35
N LYS A 187 -12.56 -2.50 -4.96
CA LYS A 187 -13.26 -1.38 -5.60
C LYS A 187 -12.40 -0.78 -6.68
N LEU A 188 -12.99 -0.64 -7.84
CA LEU A 188 -12.37 -0.05 -9.04
C LEU A 188 -13.02 1.28 -9.38
N ILE A 189 -12.24 2.18 -9.95
CA ILE A 189 -12.71 3.36 -10.65
C ILE A 189 -12.07 3.38 -12.04
N ARG A 190 -12.82 3.73 -13.05
CA ARG A 190 -12.30 3.87 -14.41
C ARG A 190 -11.22 4.95 -14.46
N SER A 191 -10.11 4.68 -15.14
CA SER A 191 -9.02 5.65 -15.29
C SER A 191 -9.43 6.83 -16.17
N GLU A 192 -10.17 6.54 -17.23
CA GLU A 192 -10.66 7.52 -18.17
C GLU A 192 -12.09 7.94 -17.85
N SER A 193 -12.39 9.22 -18.00
CA SER A 193 -13.74 9.75 -17.88
C SER A 193 -14.65 9.22 -19.01
N LEU A 194 -15.92 8.98 -18.70
CA LEU A 194 -16.95 8.71 -19.70
C LEU A 194 -17.40 9.98 -20.44
N GLY A 195 -16.87 11.13 -20.07
CA GLY A 195 -17.29 12.42 -20.57
C GLY A 195 -18.32 13.12 -19.67
N ASN A 196 -18.87 14.19 -20.17
CA ASN A 196 -19.91 14.94 -19.48
C ASN A 196 -21.27 14.31 -19.76
N LEU A 197 -21.95 13.88 -18.71
CA LEU A 197 -23.28 13.29 -18.78
C LEU A 197 -24.24 14.14 -17.97
N SER A 198 -25.43 14.41 -18.51
CA SER A 198 -26.50 15.01 -17.75
C SER A 198 -27.03 14.01 -16.71
N TRP A 199 -27.43 14.51 -15.57
CA TRP A 199 -28.11 13.70 -14.55
C TRP A 199 -29.42 13.13 -15.08
N ASP A 200 -30.23 14.00 -15.62
CA ASP A 200 -31.50 13.70 -16.26
C ASP A 200 -31.80 14.80 -17.31
N SER A 201 -32.15 14.39 -18.50
CA SER A 201 -32.50 15.26 -19.61
C SER A 201 -34.01 15.21 -19.94
N SER A 202 -34.78 14.40 -19.19
CA SER A 202 -36.22 14.24 -19.44
C SER A 202 -36.98 15.51 -19.11
N GLU A 203 -37.87 15.91 -19.99
CA GLU A 203 -38.86 16.93 -19.70
C GLU A 203 -39.94 16.32 -18.79
N SER A 204 -39.69 16.37 -17.48
CA SER A 204 -40.67 15.89 -16.51
C SER A 204 -41.78 16.94 -16.30
N THR A 205 -43.01 16.58 -16.57
CA THR A 205 -44.18 17.38 -16.24
C THR A 205 -44.36 17.55 -14.74
N ILE A 206 -43.72 16.70 -13.92
CA ILE A 206 -43.79 16.73 -12.45
C ILE A 206 -42.98 17.90 -11.88
N ASN A 207 -41.86 18.28 -12.51
CA ASN A 207 -40.95 19.33 -12.03
C ASN A 207 -40.90 20.55 -12.95
N SER A 208 -42.01 20.93 -13.61
CA SER A 208 -42.10 22.11 -14.46
C SER A 208 -41.06 22.17 -15.58
N GLY A 209 -40.72 21.03 -16.20
CA GLY A 209 -39.74 20.93 -17.28
C GLY A 209 -38.29 20.73 -16.83
N TRP A 210 -38.02 20.63 -15.53
CA TRP A 210 -36.71 20.28 -14.99
C TRP A 210 -36.65 18.78 -14.78
N GLY A 211 -35.52 18.16 -15.06
CA GLY A 211 -35.32 16.72 -14.89
C GLY A 211 -35.56 16.22 -13.46
N VAL A 212 -35.69 14.91 -13.28
CA VAL A 212 -35.96 14.30 -11.98
C VAL A 212 -34.68 14.21 -11.16
N ASN A 213 -34.69 14.76 -9.93
CA ASN A 213 -33.55 14.68 -9.03
C ASN A 213 -33.57 13.40 -8.16
N GLU A 214 -33.92 12.28 -8.75
CA GLU A 214 -33.95 10.97 -8.10
C GLU A 214 -33.15 9.95 -8.93
N TRP A 215 -32.18 9.30 -8.28
CA TRP A 215 -31.30 8.32 -8.95
C TRP A 215 -32.08 7.19 -9.66
N SER A 216 -33.10 6.65 -9.00
CA SER A 216 -33.88 5.54 -9.52
C SER A 216 -34.54 5.80 -10.88
N GLN A 217 -34.77 7.06 -11.21
CA GLN A 217 -35.48 7.51 -12.41
C GLN A 217 -34.55 8.28 -13.39
N SER A 218 -33.29 8.56 -13.00
CA SER A 218 -32.40 9.39 -13.80
C SER A 218 -31.91 8.72 -15.08
N ASP A 219 -31.72 9.52 -16.11
CA ASP A 219 -31.06 9.09 -17.36
C ASP A 219 -29.63 8.59 -17.11
N LEU A 220 -28.93 9.24 -16.17
CA LEU A 220 -27.57 8.81 -15.80
C LEU A 220 -27.56 7.38 -15.23
N LYS A 221 -28.51 7.01 -14.37
CA LYS A 221 -28.64 5.64 -13.88
C LYS A 221 -28.87 4.67 -15.03
N ASN A 222 -29.78 5.00 -15.93
CA ASN A 222 -30.09 4.16 -17.09
C ASN A 222 -28.88 4.02 -17.99
N TYR A 223 -28.15 5.13 -18.24
CA TYR A 223 -26.91 5.10 -18.99
C TYR A 223 -25.87 4.16 -18.34
N LEU A 224 -25.58 4.33 -17.05
CA LEU A 224 -24.53 3.58 -16.39
C LEU A 224 -24.86 2.09 -16.21
N ASN A 225 -26.10 1.77 -15.83
CA ASN A 225 -26.45 0.39 -15.51
C ASN A 225 -26.97 -0.41 -16.70
N THR A 226 -27.65 0.22 -17.63
CA THR A 226 -28.24 -0.52 -18.78
C THR A 226 -27.41 -0.42 -20.03
N MET A 227 -26.92 0.76 -20.32
CA MET A 227 -26.23 1.02 -21.59
C MET A 227 -24.72 0.81 -21.48
N TYR A 228 -24.05 1.44 -20.52
CA TYR A 228 -22.62 1.26 -20.33
C TYR A 228 -22.31 -0.16 -19.83
N TYR A 229 -22.94 -0.57 -18.73
CA TYR A 229 -22.75 -1.89 -18.14
C TYR A 229 -23.36 -3.01 -19.01
N GLY A 230 -24.52 -2.81 -19.57
CA GLY A 230 -25.21 -3.75 -20.46
C GLY A 230 -24.65 -3.81 -21.88
N GLY A 231 -23.69 -2.98 -22.23
CA GLY A 231 -22.97 -3.00 -23.50
C GLY A 231 -23.73 -2.48 -24.71
N THR A 232 -24.76 -1.65 -24.51
CA THR A 232 -25.43 -0.95 -25.60
C THR A 232 -24.78 0.39 -25.88
N SER A 233 -24.78 0.80 -27.18
CA SER A 233 -24.23 2.10 -27.60
C SER A 233 -25.10 3.24 -27.13
N VAL A 234 -24.51 4.29 -26.55
CA VAL A 234 -25.23 5.47 -26.08
C VAL A 234 -24.61 6.73 -26.66
N THR A 235 -25.47 7.69 -26.96
CA THR A 235 -25.04 9.04 -27.32
C THR A 235 -24.88 9.85 -26.05
N CYS A 236 -23.66 10.27 -25.72
CA CYS A 236 -23.41 11.19 -24.62
C CYS A 236 -23.87 12.61 -24.97
N TYR A 237 -24.04 13.44 -23.92
CA TYR A 237 -24.30 14.87 -24.04
C TYR A 237 -23.29 15.52 -24.98
N ASN A 238 -23.15 16.00 -25.94
CA ASN A 238 -22.23 16.49 -26.97
C ASN A 238 -22.09 15.57 -28.22
N GLY A 239 -22.99 14.63 -28.45
CA GLY A 239 -22.98 13.81 -29.65
C GLY A 239 -21.87 12.76 -29.70
N GLN A 240 -21.11 12.56 -28.62
CA GLN A 240 -20.14 11.48 -28.54
C GLN A 240 -20.85 10.15 -28.24
N SER A 241 -20.60 9.15 -29.07
CA SER A 241 -21.11 7.79 -28.84
C SER A 241 -20.02 6.93 -28.20
N ASN A 242 -20.31 6.32 -27.08
CA ASN A 242 -19.45 5.30 -26.49
C ASN A 242 -19.87 3.92 -27.04
N LYS A 243 -19.00 3.28 -27.81
CA LYS A 243 -19.28 2.00 -28.48
C LYS A 243 -18.71 0.79 -27.75
N THR A 244 -18.22 0.95 -26.54
CA THR A 244 -17.54 -0.14 -25.82
C THR A 244 -18.59 -1.07 -25.22
N LYS A 245 -18.66 -2.31 -25.70
CA LYS A 245 -19.44 -3.37 -25.06
C LYS A 245 -18.73 -3.81 -23.78
N HIS A 246 -19.37 -3.60 -22.66
CA HIS A 246 -18.93 -4.17 -21.38
C HIS A 246 -19.63 -5.49 -21.18
N VAL A 247 -18.91 -6.58 -21.43
CA VAL A 247 -19.44 -7.93 -21.19
C VAL A 247 -19.40 -8.17 -19.68
N GLN A 248 -20.55 -8.48 -19.12
CA GLN A 248 -20.66 -8.97 -17.74
C GLN A 248 -19.88 -10.29 -17.67
N GLN A 249 -18.71 -10.28 -17.01
CA GLN A 249 -18.00 -11.50 -16.67
C GLN A 249 -18.59 -12.02 -15.35
N THR A 250 -19.35 -13.06 -15.41
CA THR A 250 -19.67 -13.91 -14.26
C THR A 250 -18.43 -14.74 -13.94
N TYR A 251 -17.86 -14.55 -12.76
CA TYR A 251 -16.79 -15.36 -12.20
C TYR A 251 -17.40 -16.59 -11.49
#